data_ea31a2b8c4932569d7714d26d00bdc27
#
_entry.id   ea31a2b8c4932569d7714d26d00bdc27
#
_cell.length_a   1.000
_cell.length_b   1.000
_cell.length_c   1.000
_cell.angle_alpha   90.00
_cell.angle_beta   90.00
_cell.angle_gamma   90.00
#
_symmetry.space_group_name_H-M   'P 1'
#
loop_
_entity.id
_entity.type
_entity.pdbx_description
1 polymer ?
#
loop_
_entity_poly.entity_id
_entity_poly.type
_entity_poly.pdbx_seq_one_letter_code
_entity_poly.pdbx_strand_id
1 'polypeptide(L)'
;MGISNFVSLKYFYSKSKLNIINFISAIASFVLVVAACSFFIVLSVFSGLKDFGLQYNRSFDPDLKVSYASGGFFELTENHSKQLENSLLIFSTVFEEKVLLSSDGKNSFGTIIGVDNNYRDVIEIDSLIALGRWLNPEINESVVSYSTANKLNLGLFEYGNSLTVSVPATKPRSGFNKNPFESSSFMASGVFNSSDEKDQRIVFSSLKSVQTLFKKNNSVISSVLIKASDLKPNKTLLKNIFGDQFIVQSREELNETYYKMINSEGLILNLIMGLILIVAMFNSV
;
A
#
# COMPACT_ATOMS: atom_id res chain seq x y z
N MET A 1 -16.94 22.81 46.30
CA MET A 1 -15.60 22.24 46.54
C MET A 1 -15.68 21.41 47.82
N GLY A 2 -15.43 20.12 47.74
CA GLY A 2 -15.56 19.22 48.90
C GLY A 2 -14.45 19.53 49.96
N ILE A 3 -14.79 19.32 51.20
CA ILE A 3 -13.89 19.54 52.36
C ILE A 3 -12.52 18.85 52.14
N SER A 4 -12.52 17.69 51.50
CA SER A 4 -11.32 16.93 51.14
C SER A 4 -10.34 17.73 50.25
N ASN A 5 -10.84 18.42 49.22
CA ASN A 5 -9.99 19.22 48.32
C ASN A 5 -9.44 20.47 48.98
N PHE A 6 -10.21 21.05 49.94
CA PHE A 6 -9.75 22.20 50.72
C PHE A 6 -8.66 21.80 51.70
N VAL A 7 -8.82 20.65 52.35
CA VAL A 7 -7.81 20.13 53.30
C VAL A 7 -6.52 19.75 52.55
N SER A 8 -6.61 19.08 51.39
CA SER A 8 -5.41 18.71 50.62
C SER A 8 -4.64 19.92 50.07
N LEU A 9 -5.36 20.98 49.61
CA LEU A 9 -4.73 22.23 49.18
C LEU A 9 -4.04 22.97 50.35
N LYS A 10 -4.70 22.98 51.54
CA LYS A 10 -4.14 23.62 52.71
C LYS A 10 -2.95 22.86 53.28
N TYR A 11 -2.91 21.53 53.12
CA TYR A 11 -1.76 20.69 53.48
C TYR A 11 -0.57 20.94 52.57
N PHE A 12 -0.82 21.13 51.27
CA PHE A 12 0.22 21.45 50.26
C PHE A 12 0.87 22.83 50.49
N TYR A 13 0.10 23.82 50.98
CA TYR A 13 0.56 25.18 51.23
C TYR A 13 0.95 25.44 52.71
N SER A 14 0.89 24.43 53.57
CA SER A 14 1.22 24.57 54.98
C SER A 14 2.73 24.78 55.20
N LYS A 15 3.09 25.93 55.74
CA LYS A 15 4.46 26.27 56.18
C LYS A 15 4.81 25.53 57.46
N SER A 16 4.71 24.21 57.50
CA SER A 16 5.21 23.41 58.62
C SER A 16 6.74 23.30 58.55
N LYS A 17 7.42 23.33 59.71
CA LYS A 17 8.90 23.30 59.85
C LYS A 17 9.59 22.01 59.36
N LEU A 18 8.87 21.07 58.74
CA LEU A 18 9.41 19.84 58.17
C LEU A 18 9.43 19.97 56.63
N ASN A 19 10.38 20.74 56.12
CA ASN A 19 10.58 20.94 54.66
C ASN A 19 10.87 19.65 53.86
N ILE A 20 11.30 18.56 54.52
CA ILE A 20 11.70 17.31 53.84
C ILE A 20 10.50 16.58 53.24
N ILE A 21 9.38 16.49 53.99
CA ILE A 21 8.17 15.78 53.48
C ILE A 21 7.56 16.53 52.30
N ASN A 22 7.47 17.85 52.37
CA ASN A 22 6.97 18.67 51.28
C ASN A 22 7.88 18.60 50.04
N PHE A 23 9.20 18.51 50.26
CA PHE A 23 10.18 18.37 49.20
C PHE A 23 10.06 17.01 48.49
N ILE A 24 9.93 15.92 49.26
CA ILE A 24 9.71 14.56 48.70
C ILE A 24 8.39 14.50 47.93
N SER A 25 7.30 15.04 48.47
CA SER A 25 5.99 15.10 47.80
C SER A 25 6.04 15.93 46.51
N ALA A 26 6.76 17.04 46.50
CA ALA A 26 6.95 17.85 45.29
C ALA A 26 7.74 17.12 44.22
N ILE A 27 8.79 16.39 44.59
CA ILE A 27 9.57 15.56 43.65
C ILE A 27 8.70 14.43 43.11
N ALA A 28 7.94 13.73 43.95
CA ALA A 28 7.05 12.65 43.50
C ALA A 28 5.99 13.17 42.52
N SER A 29 5.37 14.32 42.83
CA SER A 29 4.41 14.98 41.93
C SER A 29 5.04 15.40 40.59
N PHE A 30 6.26 15.93 40.65
CA PHE A 30 7.00 16.32 39.44
C PHE A 30 7.33 15.11 38.57
N VAL A 31 7.77 14.00 39.13
CA VAL A 31 8.05 12.75 38.42
C VAL A 31 6.77 12.22 37.74
N LEU A 32 5.63 12.28 38.43
CA LEU A 32 4.33 11.86 37.86
C LEU A 32 3.95 12.71 36.65
N VAL A 33 4.11 14.03 36.76
CA VAL A 33 3.83 14.96 35.65
C VAL A 33 4.73 14.68 34.46
N VAL A 34 6.04 14.50 34.71
CA VAL A 34 7.02 14.18 33.63
C VAL A 34 6.67 12.84 32.98
N ALA A 35 6.31 11.83 33.79
CA ALA A 35 5.89 10.54 33.26
C ALA A 35 4.62 10.66 32.35
N ALA A 36 3.61 11.41 32.78
CA ALA A 36 2.40 11.64 32.03
C ALA A 36 2.67 12.43 30.74
N CYS A 37 3.50 13.46 30.79
CA CYS A 37 3.91 14.21 29.60
C CYS A 37 4.69 13.34 28.61
N SER A 38 5.63 12.53 29.10
CA SER A 38 6.40 11.60 28.27
C SER A 38 5.48 10.57 27.60
N PHE A 39 4.50 10.05 28.34
CA PHE A 39 3.48 9.15 27.82
C PHE A 39 2.70 9.78 26.65
N PHE A 40 2.21 11.00 26.86
CA PHE A 40 1.46 11.72 25.83
C PHE A 40 2.30 11.96 24.55
N ILE A 41 3.57 12.39 24.73
CA ILE A 41 4.47 12.63 23.61
C ILE A 41 4.71 11.35 22.81
N VAL A 42 5.04 10.24 23.49
CA VAL A 42 5.31 8.97 22.81
C VAL A 42 4.10 8.45 22.06
N LEU A 43 2.91 8.48 22.65
CA LEU A 43 1.68 8.07 21.97
C LEU A 43 1.37 8.96 20.77
N SER A 44 1.55 10.27 20.90
CA SER A 44 1.30 11.23 19.82
C SER A 44 2.25 10.99 18.65
N VAL A 45 3.54 10.81 18.91
CA VAL A 45 4.56 10.52 17.89
C VAL A 45 4.27 9.17 17.21
N PHE A 46 3.95 8.15 18.01
CA PHE A 46 3.65 6.82 17.47
C PHE A 46 2.39 6.84 16.58
N SER A 47 1.33 7.52 17.03
CA SER A 47 0.10 7.68 16.23
C SER A 47 0.38 8.41 14.92
N GLY A 48 1.13 9.51 14.97
CA GLY A 48 1.52 10.27 13.77
C GLY A 48 2.38 9.45 12.82
N LEU A 49 3.34 8.68 13.34
CA LEU A 49 4.20 7.82 12.51
C LEU A 49 3.40 6.65 11.89
N LYS A 50 2.47 6.08 12.65
CA LYS A 50 1.55 5.06 12.14
C LYS A 50 0.71 5.59 10.97
N ASP A 51 0.07 6.74 11.14
CA ASP A 51 -0.78 7.36 10.13
C ASP A 51 0.04 7.74 8.89
N PHE A 52 1.24 8.30 9.08
CA PHE A 52 2.17 8.59 8.01
C PHE A 52 2.60 7.31 7.25
N GLY A 53 3.00 6.26 7.96
CA GLY A 53 3.40 4.99 7.36
C GLY A 53 2.27 4.33 6.58
N LEU A 54 1.04 4.38 7.10
CA LEU A 54 -0.15 3.89 6.42
C LEU A 54 -0.47 4.71 5.17
N GLN A 55 -0.34 6.03 5.23
CA GLN A 55 -0.58 6.91 4.09
C GLN A 55 0.46 6.71 2.98
N TYR A 56 1.71 6.47 3.36
CA TYR A 56 2.80 6.26 2.43
C TYR A 56 2.72 4.91 1.69
N ASN A 57 2.30 3.84 2.37
CA ASN A 57 2.09 2.51 1.78
C ASN A 57 0.79 2.39 0.96
N ARG A 58 -0.05 3.44 0.93
CA ARG A 58 -1.36 3.42 0.25
C ARG A 58 -1.29 3.72 -1.24
N SER A 59 -0.13 4.07 -1.76
CA SER A 59 -0.01 4.72 -3.07
C SER A 59 -0.52 3.87 -4.24
N PHE A 60 -0.40 2.55 -4.16
CA PHE A 60 -0.83 1.63 -5.23
C PHE A 60 -1.97 0.69 -4.83
N ASP A 61 -2.45 0.77 -3.59
CA ASP A 61 -3.47 -0.15 -3.09
C ASP A 61 -4.88 0.41 -3.31
N PRO A 62 -5.76 -0.32 -3.99
CA PRO A 62 -7.17 0.02 -4.08
C PRO A 62 -7.87 -0.12 -2.73
N ASP A 63 -9.05 0.45 -2.58
CA ASP A 63 -9.86 0.23 -1.37
C ASP A 63 -10.35 -1.21 -1.27
N LEU A 64 -10.74 -1.80 -2.42
CA LEU A 64 -11.05 -3.22 -2.53
C LEU A 64 -10.43 -3.80 -3.80
N LYS A 65 -9.95 -5.04 -3.71
CA LYS A 65 -9.45 -5.86 -4.82
C LYS A 65 -10.26 -7.14 -4.90
N VAL A 66 -10.81 -7.42 -6.08
CA VAL A 66 -11.49 -8.69 -6.38
C VAL A 66 -10.57 -9.53 -7.24
N SER A 67 -10.27 -10.74 -6.81
CA SER A 67 -9.43 -11.69 -7.52
C SER A 67 -9.97 -13.11 -7.39
N TYR A 68 -9.51 -14.01 -8.26
CA TYR A 68 -9.90 -15.41 -8.19
C TYR A 68 -9.28 -16.09 -6.96
N ALA A 69 -10.07 -16.88 -6.22
CA ALA A 69 -9.62 -17.50 -4.96
C ALA A 69 -8.44 -18.46 -5.15
N SER A 70 -8.38 -19.14 -6.29
CA SER A 70 -7.27 -20.03 -6.65
C SER A 70 -6.07 -19.29 -7.24
N GLY A 71 -6.15 -17.99 -7.36
CA GLY A 71 -5.15 -17.18 -8.08
C GLY A 71 -5.28 -17.30 -9.61
N GLY A 72 -4.43 -16.57 -10.35
CA GLY A 72 -4.39 -16.59 -11.80
C GLY A 72 -5.38 -15.62 -12.44
N PHE A 73 -5.89 -16.00 -13.61
CA PHE A 73 -6.70 -15.14 -14.46
C PHE A 73 -8.14 -15.61 -14.53
N PHE A 74 -9.04 -14.69 -14.79
CA PHE A 74 -10.44 -14.98 -15.06
C PHE A 74 -10.98 -14.10 -16.20
N GLU A 75 -12.10 -14.50 -16.76
CA GLU A 75 -12.78 -13.70 -17.78
C GLU A 75 -13.80 -12.78 -17.12
N LEU A 76 -13.65 -11.48 -17.34
CA LEU A 76 -14.66 -10.50 -16.94
C LEU A 76 -15.81 -10.56 -17.92
N THR A 77 -16.97 -11.05 -17.49
CA THR A 77 -18.16 -11.13 -18.33
C THR A 77 -18.84 -9.77 -18.44
N GLU A 78 -19.57 -9.53 -19.54
CA GLU A 78 -20.37 -8.31 -19.69
C GLU A 78 -21.39 -8.13 -18.55
N ASN A 79 -21.88 -9.23 -17.97
CA ASN A 79 -22.79 -9.18 -16.83
C ASN A 79 -22.10 -8.59 -15.59
N HIS A 80 -20.85 -8.99 -15.31
CA HIS A 80 -20.08 -8.42 -14.21
C HIS A 80 -19.85 -6.93 -14.41
N SER A 81 -19.44 -6.50 -15.61
CA SER A 81 -19.22 -5.08 -15.91
C SER A 81 -20.49 -4.25 -15.74
N LYS A 82 -21.63 -4.71 -16.29
CA LYS A 82 -22.91 -4.02 -16.12
C LYS A 82 -23.37 -3.93 -14.66
N GLN A 83 -23.14 -4.98 -13.87
CA GLN A 83 -23.51 -4.95 -12.45
C GLN A 83 -22.63 -3.99 -11.64
N LEU A 84 -21.33 -3.89 -11.96
CA LEU A 84 -20.43 -2.92 -11.34
C LEU A 84 -20.82 -1.48 -11.72
N GLU A 85 -21.10 -1.21 -13.00
CA GLU A 85 -21.56 0.10 -13.47
C GLU A 85 -22.88 0.51 -12.85
N ASN A 86 -23.86 -0.41 -12.77
CA ASN A 86 -25.14 -0.16 -12.13
C ASN A 86 -25.02 0.13 -10.61
N SER A 87 -23.97 -0.35 -10.00
CA SER A 87 -23.66 -0.11 -8.59
C SER A 87 -22.99 1.23 -8.34
N LEU A 88 -22.77 2.06 -9.37
CA LEU A 88 -22.07 3.35 -9.32
C LEU A 88 -20.67 3.27 -8.70
N LEU A 89 -20.01 2.12 -8.82
CA LEU A 89 -18.67 1.91 -8.33
C LEU A 89 -17.64 2.39 -9.36
N ILE A 90 -16.63 3.10 -8.89
CA ILE A 90 -15.46 3.43 -9.71
C ILE A 90 -14.53 2.21 -9.65
N PHE A 91 -14.28 1.58 -10.79
CA PHE A 91 -13.45 0.40 -10.87
C PHE A 91 -12.50 0.42 -12.06
N SER A 92 -11.43 -0.33 -11.94
CA SER A 92 -10.44 -0.57 -12.98
C SER A 92 -10.10 -2.05 -13.06
N THR A 93 -9.79 -2.51 -14.25
CA THR A 93 -9.38 -3.88 -14.53
C THR A 93 -7.89 -3.95 -14.75
N VAL A 94 -7.25 -4.95 -14.15
CA VAL A 94 -5.80 -5.11 -14.27
C VAL A 94 -5.42 -6.54 -14.65
N PHE A 95 -4.30 -6.64 -15.37
CA PHE A 95 -3.63 -7.89 -15.70
C PHE A 95 -2.22 -7.84 -15.11
N GLU A 96 -1.97 -8.61 -14.07
CA GLU A 96 -0.72 -8.61 -13.33
C GLU A 96 0.00 -9.95 -13.48
N GLU A 97 1.28 -9.93 -13.92
CA GLU A 97 2.07 -11.14 -14.06
C GLU A 97 3.58 -10.85 -13.96
N LYS A 98 4.33 -11.88 -13.55
CA LYS A 98 5.78 -11.82 -13.46
C LYS A 98 6.43 -11.94 -14.84
N VAL A 99 7.44 -11.11 -15.10
CA VAL A 99 8.09 -11.03 -16.40
C VAL A 99 9.60 -10.87 -16.25
N LEU A 100 10.32 -11.18 -17.33
CA LEU A 100 11.72 -10.81 -17.49
C LEU A 100 11.77 -9.47 -18.23
N LEU A 101 12.42 -8.50 -17.62
CA LEU A 101 12.67 -7.16 -18.15
C LEU A 101 14.09 -7.09 -18.66
N SER A 102 14.29 -6.56 -19.86
CA SER A 102 15.60 -6.45 -20.50
C SER A 102 15.78 -5.10 -21.16
N SER A 103 16.95 -4.51 -21.06
CA SER A 103 17.35 -3.33 -21.81
C SER A 103 18.87 -3.24 -21.80
N ASP A 104 19.47 -2.82 -22.92
CA ASP A 104 20.92 -2.57 -23.04
C ASP A 104 21.79 -3.74 -22.51
N GLY A 105 21.39 -4.98 -22.82
CA GLY A 105 22.10 -6.18 -22.35
C GLY A 105 21.92 -6.50 -20.85
N LYS A 106 21.20 -5.68 -20.10
CA LYS A 106 20.89 -5.91 -18.69
C LYS A 106 19.53 -6.59 -18.55
N ASN A 107 19.41 -7.43 -17.53
CA ASN A 107 18.19 -8.19 -17.25
C ASN A 107 17.75 -8.01 -15.80
N SER A 108 16.45 -8.00 -15.57
CA SER A 108 15.84 -7.98 -14.23
C SER A 108 14.49 -8.69 -14.24
N PHE A 109 14.16 -9.40 -13.18
CA PHE A 109 12.80 -9.85 -12.97
C PHE A 109 11.96 -8.72 -12.41
N GLY A 110 10.73 -8.63 -12.91
CA GLY A 110 9.75 -7.65 -12.45
C GLY A 110 8.33 -8.17 -12.60
N THR A 111 7.37 -7.32 -12.26
CA THR A 111 5.94 -7.55 -12.45
C THR A 111 5.41 -6.52 -13.43
N ILE A 112 4.79 -6.98 -14.52
CA ILE A 112 4.06 -6.09 -15.42
C ILE A 112 2.61 -6.01 -14.97
N ILE A 113 2.08 -4.79 -14.90
CA ILE A 113 0.68 -4.52 -14.61
C ILE A 113 0.07 -3.83 -15.82
N GLY A 114 -0.74 -4.58 -16.57
CA GLY A 114 -1.57 -4.02 -17.62
C GLY A 114 -2.78 -3.35 -17.01
N VAL A 115 -2.99 -2.08 -17.33
CA VAL A 115 -4.03 -1.24 -16.75
C VAL A 115 -4.96 -0.69 -17.81
N ASP A 116 -6.24 -0.54 -17.47
CA ASP A 116 -7.23 0.13 -18.32
C ASP A 116 -7.21 1.67 -18.14
N ASN A 117 -8.09 2.35 -18.85
CA ASN A 117 -8.17 3.81 -18.83
C ASN A 117 -8.64 4.36 -17.46
N ASN A 118 -9.40 3.56 -16.71
CA ASN A 118 -9.99 3.97 -15.44
C ASN A 118 -9.02 3.80 -14.27
N TYR A 119 -7.83 3.25 -14.50
CA TYR A 119 -6.85 2.99 -13.44
C TYR A 119 -6.51 4.23 -12.63
N ARG A 120 -6.37 5.38 -13.29
CA ARG A 120 -6.06 6.66 -12.64
C ARG A 120 -7.18 7.19 -11.74
N ASP A 121 -8.42 6.81 -12.03
CA ASP A 121 -9.58 7.21 -11.22
C ASP A 121 -9.66 6.38 -9.92
N VAL A 122 -9.14 5.14 -9.97
CA VAL A 122 -9.10 4.24 -8.82
C VAL A 122 -7.85 4.46 -7.97
N ILE A 123 -6.69 4.59 -8.64
CA ILE A 123 -5.37 4.74 -8.00
C ILE A 123 -4.81 6.13 -8.33
N GLU A 124 -4.41 6.88 -7.31
CA GLU A 124 -3.85 8.23 -7.47
C GLU A 124 -2.39 8.21 -7.92
N ILE A 125 -2.14 7.52 -9.05
CA ILE A 125 -0.80 7.26 -9.57
C ILE A 125 -0.06 8.54 -10.00
N ASP A 126 -0.78 9.58 -10.41
CA ASP A 126 -0.18 10.80 -10.94
C ASP A 126 0.73 11.50 -9.92
N SER A 127 0.41 11.41 -8.64
CA SER A 127 1.22 11.98 -7.55
C SER A 127 2.57 11.27 -7.36
N LEU A 128 2.73 10.08 -7.92
CA LEU A 128 3.93 9.24 -7.81
C LEU A 128 4.85 9.36 -9.02
N ILE A 129 4.40 9.97 -10.13
CA ILE A 129 5.22 10.18 -11.32
C ILE A 129 6.31 11.21 -10.99
N ALA A 130 7.54 10.72 -10.98
CA ALA A 130 8.71 11.55 -10.69
C ALA A 130 9.29 12.21 -11.95
N LEU A 131 9.25 11.50 -13.08
CA LEU A 131 9.77 11.97 -14.37
C LEU A 131 8.87 11.53 -15.52
N GLY A 132 8.73 12.34 -16.55
CA GLY A 132 7.93 12.02 -17.73
C GLY A 132 6.43 12.17 -17.48
N ARG A 133 5.64 11.27 -18.05
CA ARG A 133 4.17 11.28 -17.95
C ARG A 133 3.61 9.86 -17.82
N TRP A 134 2.32 9.78 -17.46
CA TRP A 134 1.60 8.50 -17.51
C TRP A 134 1.52 7.97 -18.94
N LEU A 135 1.40 6.65 -19.07
CA LEU A 135 1.35 5.95 -20.36
C LEU A 135 0.14 6.35 -21.20
N ASN A 136 0.32 6.31 -22.52
CA ASN A 136 -0.77 6.39 -23.48
C ASN A 136 -1.23 4.96 -23.83
N PRO A 137 -2.52 4.61 -23.62
CA PRO A 137 -3.02 3.26 -23.85
C PRO A 137 -3.04 2.84 -25.33
N GLU A 138 -2.96 3.78 -26.27
CA GLU A 138 -3.03 3.52 -27.71
C GLU A 138 -1.70 3.02 -28.30
N ILE A 139 -0.60 3.25 -27.59
CA ILE A 139 0.74 2.86 -28.04
C ILE A 139 1.44 2.02 -26.97
N ASN A 140 2.47 1.26 -27.38
CA ASN A 140 3.23 0.40 -26.47
C ASN A 140 4.17 1.23 -25.56
N GLU A 141 3.56 1.97 -24.63
CA GLU A 141 4.27 2.70 -23.60
C GLU A 141 4.30 1.93 -22.28
N SER A 142 5.29 2.26 -21.48
CA SER A 142 5.40 1.77 -20.11
C SER A 142 5.80 2.88 -19.15
N VAL A 143 5.31 2.77 -17.92
CA VAL A 143 5.77 3.58 -16.79
C VAL A 143 6.47 2.64 -15.83
N VAL A 144 7.72 2.95 -15.52
CA VAL A 144 8.61 2.06 -14.77
C VAL A 144 8.99 2.64 -13.42
N SER A 145 9.30 1.80 -12.46
CA SER A 145 9.87 2.29 -11.19
C SER A 145 11.26 2.90 -11.40
N TYR A 146 11.62 3.88 -10.56
CA TYR A 146 12.95 4.50 -10.59
C TYR A 146 14.07 3.46 -10.45
N SER A 147 13.90 2.47 -9.58
CA SER A 147 14.84 1.38 -9.38
C SER A 147 15.05 0.54 -10.66
N THR A 148 13.96 0.20 -11.34
CA THR A 148 13.99 -0.56 -12.61
C THR A 148 14.64 0.26 -13.73
N ALA A 149 14.27 1.55 -13.86
CA ALA A 149 14.86 2.44 -14.86
C ALA A 149 16.37 2.55 -14.70
N ASN A 150 16.85 2.77 -13.48
CA ASN A 150 18.26 2.88 -13.18
C ASN A 150 19.01 1.55 -13.41
N LYS A 151 18.45 0.43 -12.94
CA LYS A 151 19.07 -0.89 -13.07
C LYS A 151 19.22 -1.32 -14.53
N LEU A 152 18.26 -1.00 -15.38
CA LEU A 152 18.22 -1.37 -16.80
C LEU A 152 18.78 -0.28 -17.72
N ASN A 153 19.23 0.85 -17.18
CA ASN A 153 19.74 1.98 -17.94
C ASN A 153 18.71 2.48 -18.99
N LEU A 154 17.44 2.60 -18.58
CA LEU A 154 16.36 3.04 -19.45
C LEU A 154 16.39 4.55 -19.63
N GLY A 155 16.21 5.00 -20.87
CA GLY A 155 15.89 6.39 -21.18
C GLY A 155 14.38 6.60 -21.28
N LEU A 156 13.96 7.86 -21.24
CA LEU A 156 12.56 8.23 -21.45
C LEU A 156 12.32 8.59 -22.93
N PHE A 157 11.14 8.20 -23.42
CA PHE A 157 10.70 8.44 -24.80
C PHE A 157 11.71 7.86 -25.85
N GLU A 158 11.94 8.59 -26.90
CA GLU A 158 12.89 8.20 -27.95
C GLU A 158 14.37 8.37 -27.56
N TYR A 159 14.62 9.02 -26.41
CA TYR A 159 15.97 9.27 -25.90
C TYR A 159 16.42 8.14 -24.96
N GLY A 160 16.72 6.98 -25.52
CA GLY A 160 17.28 5.90 -24.75
C GLY A 160 16.90 4.51 -25.21
N ASN A 161 17.28 3.53 -24.42
CA ASN A 161 17.04 2.14 -24.71
C ASN A 161 15.59 1.77 -24.40
N SER A 162 14.94 1.06 -25.32
CA SER A 162 13.59 0.53 -25.10
C SER A 162 13.58 -0.59 -24.06
N LEU A 163 12.50 -0.71 -23.32
CA LEU A 163 12.26 -1.81 -22.41
C LEU A 163 11.73 -3.02 -23.21
N THR A 164 12.43 -4.13 -23.18
CA THR A 164 11.94 -5.41 -23.69
C THR A 164 11.36 -6.22 -22.54
N VAL A 165 10.08 -6.58 -22.65
CA VAL A 165 9.39 -7.47 -21.72
C VAL A 165 9.26 -8.84 -22.36
N SER A 166 9.75 -9.86 -21.65
CA SER A 166 9.77 -11.24 -22.14
C SER A 166 9.00 -12.17 -21.19
N VAL A 167 8.22 -13.07 -21.78
CA VAL A 167 7.41 -14.07 -21.08
C VAL A 167 7.69 -15.46 -21.65
N PRO A 168 7.56 -16.53 -20.88
CA PRO A 168 7.70 -17.88 -21.40
C PRO A 168 6.67 -18.14 -22.51
N ALA A 169 7.10 -18.75 -23.63
CA ALA A 169 6.22 -19.10 -24.72
C ALA A 169 5.18 -20.14 -24.30
N THR A 170 3.91 -19.87 -24.54
CA THR A 170 2.77 -20.72 -24.12
C THR A 170 2.76 -22.09 -24.82
N LYS A 171 3.41 -22.23 -25.97
CA LYS A 171 3.51 -23.50 -26.71
C LYS A 171 4.98 -23.79 -26.99
N PRO A 172 5.48 -24.99 -26.64
CA PRO A 172 6.82 -25.40 -27.01
C PRO A 172 6.89 -25.46 -28.56
N ARG A 173 7.69 -24.57 -29.12
CA ARG A 173 7.92 -24.55 -30.57
C ARG A 173 9.00 -25.61 -30.88
N SER A 174 8.61 -26.70 -31.53
CA SER A 174 9.54 -27.73 -31.98
C SER A 174 10.51 -27.19 -33.03
N GLY A 175 11.82 -27.29 -32.79
CA GLY A 175 12.89 -26.91 -33.74
C GLY A 175 14.10 -26.29 -33.05
N PHE A 176 15.30 -26.55 -33.59
CA PHE A 176 16.62 -26.26 -33.00
C PHE A 176 16.97 -24.77 -32.80
N ASN A 177 16.13 -23.83 -33.20
CA ASN A 177 16.47 -22.39 -33.17
C ASN A 177 15.28 -21.48 -32.78
N LYS A 178 14.45 -21.89 -31.82
CA LYS A 178 13.29 -21.08 -31.44
C LYS A 178 13.45 -20.54 -30.02
N ASN A 179 13.35 -19.23 -29.95
CA ASN A 179 13.37 -18.46 -28.71
C ASN A 179 12.27 -19.02 -27.76
N PRO A 180 12.59 -19.50 -26.57
CA PRO A 180 11.61 -20.02 -25.62
C PRO A 180 10.74 -18.91 -25.00
N PHE A 181 11.05 -17.64 -25.33
CA PHE A 181 10.37 -16.46 -24.85
C PHE A 181 9.61 -15.76 -25.96
N GLU A 182 8.48 -15.20 -25.60
CA GLU A 182 7.79 -14.19 -26.39
C GLU A 182 8.11 -12.84 -25.78
N SER A 183 8.43 -11.87 -26.63
CA SER A 183 8.92 -10.57 -26.19
C SER A 183 8.20 -9.45 -26.93
N SER A 184 7.96 -8.36 -26.22
CA SER A 184 7.45 -7.11 -26.78
C SER A 184 8.31 -5.95 -26.30
N SER A 185 8.48 -4.95 -27.14
CA SER A 185 9.22 -3.74 -26.81
C SER A 185 8.25 -2.64 -26.40
N PHE A 186 8.60 -1.94 -25.32
CA PHE A 186 7.84 -0.83 -24.76
C PHE A 186 8.74 0.39 -24.63
N MET A 187 8.19 1.54 -24.96
CA MET A 187 8.86 2.83 -24.76
C MET A 187 8.57 3.33 -23.35
N ALA A 188 9.59 3.64 -22.57
CA ALA A 188 9.38 4.23 -21.26
C ALA A 188 8.90 5.68 -21.39
N SER A 189 7.67 5.97 -20.97
CA SER A 189 7.05 7.30 -21.02
C SER A 189 7.13 8.04 -19.68
N GLY A 190 7.35 7.31 -18.60
CA GLY A 190 7.47 7.89 -17.27
C GLY A 190 8.17 6.99 -16.29
N VAL A 191 8.63 7.62 -15.22
CA VAL A 191 9.27 6.94 -14.09
C VAL A 191 8.51 7.36 -12.83
N PHE A 192 8.06 6.39 -12.06
CA PHE A 192 7.48 6.62 -10.75
C PHE A 192 8.46 6.29 -9.62
N ASN A 193 8.26 6.95 -8.49
CA ASN A 193 9.01 6.68 -7.28
C ASN A 193 8.13 5.97 -6.27
N SER A 194 8.61 4.86 -5.74
CA SER A 194 8.00 4.17 -4.60
C SER A 194 9.07 3.75 -3.63
N SER A 195 8.78 3.83 -2.37
CA SER A 195 9.65 3.38 -1.29
C SER A 195 9.42 1.94 -0.89
N ASP A 196 8.32 1.33 -1.29
CA ASP A 196 8.08 -0.10 -1.06
C ASP A 196 8.96 -0.94 -2.01
N GLU A 197 9.71 -1.89 -1.45
CA GLU A 197 10.55 -2.81 -2.23
C GLU A 197 9.75 -3.62 -3.25
N LYS A 198 8.49 -3.92 -2.97
CA LYS A 198 7.59 -4.64 -3.90
C LYS A 198 7.34 -3.82 -5.15
N ASP A 199 7.10 -2.53 -4.99
CA ASP A 199 6.79 -1.61 -6.07
C ASP A 199 8.02 -1.27 -6.93
N GLN A 200 9.23 -1.42 -6.38
CA GLN A 200 10.48 -1.14 -7.10
C GLN A 200 10.69 -2.00 -8.35
N ARG A 201 9.91 -3.06 -8.55
CA ARG A 201 9.99 -3.96 -9.71
C ARG A 201 8.75 -3.94 -10.58
N ILE A 202 7.85 -2.98 -10.36
CA ILE A 202 6.62 -2.84 -11.12
C ILE A 202 6.88 -2.06 -12.41
N VAL A 203 6.22 -2.51 -13.47
CA VAL A 203 6.14 -1.84 -14.76
C VAL A 203 4.67 -1.77 -15.14
N PHE A 204 4.17 -0.56 -15.36
CA PHE A 204 2.82 -0.35 -15.87
C PHE A 204 2.83 -0.27 -17.39
N SER A 205 1.82 -0.85 -18.03
CA SER A 205 1.57 -0.70 -19.47
C SER A 205 0.06 -0.78 -19.75
N SER A 206 -0.36 -0.58 -21.01
CA SER A 206 -1.78 -0.71 -21.33
C SER A 206 -2.23 -2.16 -21.18
N LEU A 207 -3.46 -2.36 -20.68
CA LEU A 207 -4.07 -3.68 -20.51
C LEU A 207 -4.02 -4.50 -21.80
N LYS A 208 -4.37 -3.88 -22.92
CA LYS A 208 -4.38 -4.49 -24.26
C LYS A 208 -2.99 -4.96 -24.70
N SER A 209 -1.95 -4.15 -24.48
CA SER A 209 -0.57 -4.51 -24.85
C SER A 209 -0.09 -5.72 -24.04
N VAL A 210 -0.41 -5.75 -22.75
CA VAL A 210 -0.02 -6.86 -21.87
C VAL A 210 -0.79 -8.13 -22.25
N GLN A 211 -2.11 -8.06 -22.41
CA GLN A 211 -2.92 -9.20 -22.86
C GLN A 211 -2.43 -9.77 -24.21
N THR A 212 -2.06 -8.90 -25.15
CA THR A 212 -1.47 -9.30 -26.44
C THR A 212 -0.14 -10.04 -26.26
N LEU A 213 0.75 -9.56 -25.40
CA LEU A 213 2.03 -10.21 -25.07
C LEU A 213 1.82 -11.63 -24.53
N PHE A 214 0.83 -11.80 -23.66
CA PHE A 214 0.46 -13.10 -23.08
C PHE A 214 -0.46 -13.95 -23.94
N LYS A 215 -0.85 -13.46 -25.14
CA LYS A 215 -1.80 -14.12 -26.05
C LYS A 215 -3.14 -14.45 -25.39
N LYS A 216 -3.61 -13.55 -24.56
CA LYS A 216 -4.91 -13.65 -23.89
C LYS A 216 -5.96 -12.79 -24.58
N ASN A 217 -7.23 -13.18 -24.42
CA ASN A 217 -8.34 -12.36 -24.89
C ASN A 217 -8.46 -11.08 -24.06
N ASN A 218 -9.08 -10.04 -24.63
CA ASN A 218 -9.26 -8.74 -23.97
C ASN A 218 -10.15 -8.81 -22.71
N SER A 219 -10.93 -9.88 -22.56
CA SER A 219 -11.76 -10.13 -21.37
C SER A 219 -11.00 -10.76 -20.21
N VAL A 220 -9.78 -11.25 -20.43
CA VAL A 220 -8.98 -11.96 -19.42
C VAL A 220 -8.23 -10.97 -18.57
N ILE A 221 -8.48 -11.00 -17.27
CA ILE A 221 -7.86 -10.12 -16.27
C ILE A 221 -7.38 -10.94 -15.05
N SER A 222 -6.56 -10.36 -14.23
CA SER A 222 -6.11 -10.94 -12.94
C SER A 222 -6.95 -10.46 -11.77
N SER A 223 -7.41 -9.21 -11.80
CA SER A 223 -8.22 -8.63 -10.73
C SER A 223 -8.99 -7.39 -11.18
N VAL A 224 -10.00 -7.04 -10.38
CA VAL A 224 -10.75 -5.78 -10.46
C VAL A 224 -10.40 -4.97 -9.23
N LEU A 225 -9.97 -3.74 -9.45
CA LEU A 225 -9.66 -2.75 -8.42
C LEU A 225 -10.85 -1.81 -8.26
N ILE A 226 -11.22 -1.49 -7.04
CA ILE A 226 -12.40 -0.67 -6.76
C ILE A 226 -12.01 0.44 -5.78
N LYS A 227 -12.43 1.67 -6.10
CA LYS A 227 -12.32 2.83 -5.22
C LYS A 227 -13.59 2.95 -4.39
N ALA A 228 -13.43 3.14 -3.09
CA ALA A 228 -14.54 3.48 -2.22
C ALA A 228 -14.99 4.92 -2.53
N SER A 229 -16.19 5.07 -3.04
CA SER A 229 -16.90 6.35 -3.00
C SER A 229 -17.57 6.52 -1.63
N ASP A 230 -18.27 7.63 -1.38
CA ASP A 230 -19.02 7.88 -0.14
C ASP A 230 -19.99 6.75 0.24
N LEU A 231 -20.44 5.97 -0.73
CA LEU A 231 -21.09 4.69 -0.56
C LEU A 231 -20.00 3.63 -0.33
N LYS A 232 -19.72 3.29 0.93
CA LYS A 232 -18.77 2.23 1.28
C LYS A 232 -19.05 0.98 0.46
N PRO A 233 -18.17 0.55 -0.45
CA PRO A 233 -18.40 -0.63 -1.24
C PRO A 233 -18.52 -1.82 -0.31
N ASN A 234 -19.68 -2.43 -0.30
CA ASN A 234 -19.98 -3.55 0.58
C ASN A 234 -19.34 -4.82 -0.01
N LYS A 235 -18.44 -5.46 0.72
CA LYS A 235 -17.89 -6.77 0.34
C LYS A 235 -18.96 -7.79 -0.02
N THR A 236 -20.11 -7.73 0.66
CA THR A 236 -21.26 -8.61 0.40
C THR A 236 -21.83 -8.36 -1.00
N LEU A 237 -21.93 -7.12 -1.42
CA LEU A 237 -22.40 -6.76 -2.77
C LEU A 237 -21.46 -7.33 -3.84
N LEU A 238 -20.15 -7.17 -3.66
CA LEU A 238 -19.16 -7.70 -4.59
C LEU A 238 -19.15 -9.24 -4.62
N LYS A 239 -19.32 -9.89 -3.48
CA LYS A 239 -19.48 -11.36 -3.42
C LYS A 239 -20.75 -11.82 -4.15
N ASN A 240 -21.82 -11.06 -4.10
CA ASN A 240 -23.05 -11.38 -4.85
C ASN A 240 -22.86 -11.22 -6.36
N ILE A 241 -22.05 -10.23 -6.80
CA ILE A 241 -21.74 -10.00 -8.22
C ILE A 241 -20.84 -11.11 -8.77
N PHE A 242 -19.76 -11.42 -8.08
CA PHE A 242 -18.69 -12.32 -8.57
C PHE A 242 -18.87 -13.79 -8.15
N GLY A 243 -19.55 -14.05 -7.03
CA GLY A 243 -19.74 -15.40 -6.47
C GLY A 243 -18.61 -15.84 -5.55
N ASP A 244 -18.79 -17.04 -4.94
CA ASP A 244 -17.93 -17.56 -3.88
C ASP A 244 -16.52 -17.99 -4.34
N GLN A 245 -16.32 -18.14 -5.63
CA GLN A 245 -15.00 -18.47 -6.20
C GLN A 245 -14.05 -17.28 -6.25
N PHE A 246 -14.52 -16.07 -5.86
CA PHE A 246 -13.72 -14.85 -5.81
C PHE A 246 -13.49 -14.40 -4.38
N ILE A 247 -12.31 -13.86 -4.14
CA ILE A 247 -11.93 -13.21 -2.89
C ILE A 247 -12.03 -11.71 -3.07
N VAL A 248 -12.71 -11.06 -2.13
CA VAL A 248 -12.78 -9.60 -2.03
C VAL A 248 -11.91 -9.17 -0.85
N GLN A 249 -10.77 -8.58 -1.14
CA GLN A 249 -9.80 -8.12 -0.14
C GLN A 249 -9.86 -6.62 0.02
N SER A 250 -9.89 -6.14 1.25
CA SER A 250 -9.68 -4.72 1.55
C SER A 250 -8.20 -4.39 1.54
N ARG A 251 -7.88 -3.10 1.49
CA ARG A 251 -6.51 -2.59 1.60
C ARG A 251 -5.76 -3.14 2.82
N GLU A 252 -6.46 -3.29 3.94
CA GLU A 252 -5.89 -3.87 5.17
C GLU A 252 -5.55 -5.34 5.00
N GLU A 253 -6.39 -6.11 4.32
CA GLU A 253 -6.15 -7.52 4.04
C GLU A 253 -5.07 -7.74 2.98
N LEU A 254 -4.94 -6.84 2.00
CA LEU A 254 -3.84 -6.86 1.04
C LEU A 254 -2.48 -6.66 1.71
N ASN A 255 -2.44 -5.90 2.81
CA ASN A 255 -1.24 -5.59 3.59
C ASN A 255 -1.32 -6.16 5.01
N GLU A 256 -1.94 -7.31 5.20
CA GLU A 256 -2.21 -7.90 6.51
C GLU A 256 -0.98 -7.96 7.41
N THR A 257 0.16 -8.36 6.87
CA THR A 257 1.42 -8.45 7.62
C THR A 257 1.85 -7.10 8.18
N TYR A 258 1.77 -6.05 7.38
CA TYR A 258 2.11 -4.70 7.78
C TYR A 258 1.16 -4.16 8.85
N TYR A 259 -0.15 -4.34 8.67
CA TYR A 259 -1.14 -3.92 9.66
C TYR A 259 -1.02 -4.71 10.98
N LYS A 260 -0.73 -6.01 10.91
CA LYS A 260 -0.46 -6.83 12.11
C LYS A 260 0.78 -6.36 12.85
N MET A 261 1.85 -6.03 12.14
CA MET A 261 3.08 -5.49 12.74
C MET A 261 2.80 -4.19 13.50
N ILE A 262 2.19 -3.21 12.86
CA ILE A 262 1.84 -1.92 13.47
C ILE A 262 0.93 -2.09 14.70
N ASN A 263 -0.07 -2.97 14.61
CA ASN A 263 -0.99 -3.20 15.72
C ASN A 263 -0.28 -3.90 16.89
N SER A 264 0.64 -4.82 16.63
CA SER A 264 1.45 -5.49 17.66
C SER A 264 2.40 -4.52 18.34
N GLU A 265 3.07 -3.66 17.58
CA GLU A 265 3.94 -2.60 18.14
C GLU A 265 3.15 -1.64 19.03
N GLY A 266 1.94 -1.22 18.60
CA GLY A 266 1.06 -0.39 19.40
C GLY A 266 0.62 -1.06 20.71
N LEU A 267 0.33 -2.36 20.69
CA LEU A 267 0.00 -3.12 21.89
C LEU A 267 1.17 -3.18 22.88
N ILE A 268 2.37 -3.52 22.40
CA ILE A 268 3.59 -3.58 23.21
C ILE A 268 3.88 -2.22 23.83
N LEU A 269 3.75 -1.15 23.05
CA LEU A 269 4.00 0.22 23.49
C LEU A 269 3.02 0.61 24.60
N ASN A 270 1.72 0.31 24.45
CA ASN A 270 0.71 0.57 25.47
C ASN A 270 0.95 -0.22 26.76
N LEU A 271 1.42 -1.47 26.66
CA LEU A 271 1.76 -2.29 27.83
C LEU A 271 2.96 -1.72 28.60
N ILE A 272 4.04 -1.35 27.89
CA ILE A 272 5.23 -0.74 28.51
C ILE A 272 4.86 0.57 29.20
N MET A 273 4.08 1.40 28.53
CA MET A 273 3.65 2.68 29.08
C MET A 273 2.73 2.53 30.28
N GLY A 274 1.82 1.55 30.25
CA GLY A 274 0.98 1.19 31.39
C GLY A 274 1.81 0.77 32.59
N LEU A 275 2.86 -0.04 32.37
CA LEU A 275 3.78 -0.47 33.43
C LEU A 275 4.55 0.71 34.04
N ILE A 276 5.04 1.63 33.21
CA ILE A 276 5.72 2.85 33.70
C ILE A 276 4.79 3.70 34.56
N LEU A 277 3.53 3.87 34.16
CA LEU A 277 2.53 4.60 34.94
C LEU A 277 2.27 3.92 36.29
N ILE A 278 2.13 2.60 36.30
CA ILE A 278 1.95 1.85 37.57
C ILE A 278 3.14 2.06 38.50
N VAL A 279 4.37 1.95 38.00
CA VAL A 279 5.57 2.17 38.79
C VAL A 279 5.65 3.61 39.33
N ALA A 280 5.29 4.60 38.49
CA ALA A 280 5.24 6.01 38.90
C ALA A 280 4.19 6.25 40.00
N MET A 281 3.02 5.61 39.92
CA MET A 281 1.98 5.67 40.94
C MET A 281 2.44 5.06 42.28
N PHE A 282 3.12 3.90 42.26
CA PHE A 282 3.66 3.27 43.50
C PHE A 282 4.73 4.12 44.16
N ASN A 283 5.52 4.86 43.41
CA ASN A 283 6.52 5.77 43.98
C ASN A 283 5.90 7.06 44.54
N SER A 284 4.64 7.36 44.25
CA SER A 284 3.92 8.55 44.69
C SER A 284 3.13 8.31 46.03
N VAL A 285 2.95 7.04 46.44
CA VAL A 285 2.26 6.64 47.67
C VAL A 285 3.27 6.42 48.77
#